data_303641274e7615f35b3dfb3f35a247e7
#
_entry.id   303641274e7615f35b3dfb3f35a247e7
#
_cell.length_a   1.000
_cell.length_b   1.000
_cell.length_c   1.000
_cell.angle_alpha   90.00
_cell.angle_beta   90.00
_cell.angle_gamma   90.00
#
_symmetry.space_group_name_H-M   'P 1'
#
loop_
_entity.id
_entity.type
_entity.pdbx_description
1 polymer ?
#
loop_
_entity_poly.entity_id
_entity_poly.type
_entity_poly.pdbx_seq_one_letter_code
_entity_poly.pdbx_strand_id
1 'polypeptide(L)'
;HIGGDEVRYDKQWKGVPEIEEFMKKNGMKSYADVQMHFTNRMSGIIAQKGGRMMGWNEIYGHDVNGDGGGKAGAKLDTNAVIQFWKGNTSLAKNAIRDGHDVINSLHTSTYLDYSYGSIPLQKAYGFEPVFPGLEEQYHSRVRGLGAQVWTEWISTPERLHYQAFPRACAFAEVGWTPAGKKDFPDFKKRLKAYSERMDLMGIKFARNVISQIDKSDFFNTPRIGTWTPATLTREEHSFDVTKLVKASGKHTVTLLYDKGAHAIEIESVALYENSREVSRDAHAGRSGAYKENIQYILNAPEPRQGATYTVKAKFKGDGGRDSHGTVYFETP
;
A
#
# COMPACT_ATOMS: atom_id res chain seq x y z
N HIS A 1 -24.11 -9.22 -5.78
CA HIS A 1 -23.68 -8.95 -4.40
C HIS A 1 -24.84 -8.44 -3.58
N ILE A 2 -25.11 -9.02 -2.40
CA ILE A 2 -26.28 -8.67 -1.55
C ILE A 2 -25.91 -7.81 -0.33
N GLY A 3 -24.65 -7.46 -0.14
CA GLY A 3 -24.18 -6.84 1.11
C GLY A 3 -24.10 -7.84 2.25
N GLY A 4 -24.90 -7.62 3.29
CA GLY A 4 -25.00 -8.52 4.46
C GLY A 4 -24.10 -8.15 5.62
N ASP A 5 -23.37 -7.05 5.50
CA ASP A 5 -22.48 -6.47 6.48
C ASP A 5 -23.22 -5.60 7.51
N GLU A 6 -22.64 -5.48 8.68
CA GLU A 6 -22.98 -4.48 9.72
C GLU A 6 -24.46 -4.41 10.11
N VAL A 7 -25.15 -5.55 10.11
CA VAL A 7 -26.53 -5.64 10.61
C VAL A 7 -26.54 -5.40 12.11
N ARG A 8 -27.22 -4.35 12.53
CA ARG A 8 -27.26 -3.93 13.94
C ARG A 8 -28.43 -4.58 14.65
N TYR A 9 -28.29 -5.87 14.99
CA TYR A 9 -29.36 -6.67 15.60
C TYR A 9 -29.89 -6.07 16.90
N ASP A 10 -28.99 -5.63 17.77
CA ASP A 10 -29.30 -5.03 19.08
C ASP A 10 -30.10 -3.74 18.98
N LYS A 11 -29.90 -2.97 17.90
CA LYS A 11 -30.51 -1.65 17.71
C LYS A 11 -31.73 -1.65 16.78
N GLN A 12 -31.74 -2.58 15.81
CA GLN A 12 -32.72 -2.55 14.72
C GLN A 12 -33.72 -3.71 14.79
N TRP A 13 -33.35 -4.86 15.37
CA TRP A 13 -34.18 -6.07 15.33
C TRP A 13 -34.67 -6.50 16.70
N LYS A 14 -33.87 -6.28 17.75
CA LYS A 14 -34.25 -6.66 19.12
C LYS A 14 -35.48 -5.93 19.59
N GLY A 15 -36.47 -6.72 20.05
CA GLY A 15 -37.74 -6.20 20.56
C GLY A 15 -38.74 -5.79 19.46
N VAL A 16 -38.46 -6.09 18.19
CA VAL A 16 -39.41 -5.92 17.08
C VAL A 16 -40.34 -7.13 17.08
N PRO A 17 -41.69 -6.95 17.38
CA PRO A 17 -42.60 -8.07 17.60
C PRO A 17 -42.65 -9.05 16.41
N GLU A 18 -42.65 -8.54 15.17
CA GLU A 18 -42.75 -9.33 13.97
C GLU A 18 -41.52 -10.22 13.76
N ILE A 19 -40.35 -9.75 14.18
CA ILE A 19 -39.10 -10.53 14.11
C ILE A 19 -39.11 -11.60 15.20
N GLU A 20 -39.51 -11.25 16.42
CA GLU A 20 -39.58 -12.21 17.54
C GLU A 20 -40.62 -13.33 17.23
N GLU A 21 -41.78 -12.98 16.66
CA GLU A 21 -42.77 -13.96 16.24
C GLU A 21 -42.23 -14.84 15.10
N PHE A 22 -41.55 -14.26 14.12
CA PHE A 22 -40.92 -15.00 13.03
C PHE A 22 -39.89 -15.99 13.56
N MET A 23 -39.02 -15.57 14.49
CA MET A 23 -38.04 -16.43 15.13
C MET A 23 -38.72 -17.60 15.87
N LYS A 24 -39.72 -17.32 16.67
CA LYS A 24 -40.46 -18.33 17.42
C LYS A 24 -41.13 -19.34 16.49
N LYS A 25 -41.82 -18.88 15.44
CA LYS A 25 -42.49 -19.71 14.45
C LYS A 25 -41.54 -20.64 13.70
N ASN A 26 -40.29 -20.20 13.46
CA ASN A 26 -39.31 -20.95 12.70
C ASN A 26 -38.24 -21.65 13.60
N GLY A 27 -38.41 -21.64 14.93
CA GLY A 27 -37.51 -22.30 15.87
C GLY A 27 -36.09 -21.68 15.89
N MET A 28 -35.97 -20.41 15.49
CA MET A 28 -34.69 -19.69 15.47
C MET A 28 -34.29 -19.23 16.87
N LYS A 29 -32.99 -19.34 17.19
CA LYS A 29 -32.45 -19.06 18.52
C LYS A 29 -31.71 -17.74 18.63
N SER A 30 -31.37 -17.14 17.50
CA SER A 30 -30.58 -15.90 17.43
C SER A 30 -31.01 -15.05 16.24
N TYR A 31 -30.69 -13.75 16.27
CA TYR A 31 -30.91 -12.87 15.13
C TYR A 31 -30.00 -13.24 13.95
N ALA A 32 -28.85 -13.85 14.21
CA ALA A 32 -28.02 -14.42 13.16
C ALA A 32 -28.69 -15.53 12.38
N ASP A 33 -29.61 -16.31 13.01
CA ASP A 33 -30.44 -17.29 12.30
C ASP A 33 -31.42 -16.63 11.34
N VAL A 34 -31.97 -15.47 11.72
CA VAL A 34 -32.87 -14.70 10.83
C VAL A 34 -32.11 -14.18 9.62
N GLN A 35 -30.91 -13.61 9.81
CA GLN A 35 -30.08 -13.18 8.71
C GLN A 35 -29.65 -14.35 7.81
N MET A 36 -29.28 -15.48 8.41
CA MET A 36 -28.90 -16.69 7.66
C MET A 36 -30.06 -17.22 6.82
N HIS A 37 -31.28 -17.24 7.39
CA HIS A 37 -32.48 -17.62 6.67
C HIS A 37 -32.72 -16.72 5.44
N PHE A 38 -32.65 -15.41 5.63
CA PHE A 38 -32.76 -14.44 4.53
C PHE A 38 -31.69 -14.66 3.48
N THR A 39 -30.43 -14.78 3.90
CA THR A 39 -29.26 -14.98 3.03
C THR A 39 -29.40 -16.25 2.17
N ASN A 40 -29.76 -17.38 2.78
CA ASN A 40 -29.94 -18.63 2.05
C ASN A 40 -31.14 -18.57 1.09
N ARG A 41 -32.21 -17.88 1.48
CA ARG A 41 -33.35 -17.63 0.57
C ARG A 41 -32.94 -16.81 -0.65
N MET A 42 -32.14 -15.75 -0.45
CA MET A 42 -31.59 -14.94 -1.55
C MET A 42 -30.66 -15.76 -2.44
N SER A 43 -29.81 -16.61 -1.86
CA SER A 43 -28.96 -17.53 -2.62
C SER A 43 -29.78 -18.44 -3.55
N GLY A 44 -30.86 -19.03 -3.02
CA GLY A 44 -31.76 -19.87 -3.82
C GLY A 44 -32.46 -19.11 -4.97
N ILE A 45 -32.93 -17.89 -4.72
CA ILE A 45 -33.56 -17.04 -5.77
C ILE A 45 -32.55 -16.70 -6.86
N ILE A 46 -31.32 -16.32 -6.50
CA ILE A 46 -30.25 -15.98 -7.46
C ILE A 46 -29.84 -17.21 -8.26
N ALA A 47 -29.72 -18.36 -7.60
CA ALA A 47 -29.38 -19.63 -8.26
C ALA A 47 -30.43 -20.04 -9.31
N GLN A 48 -31.73 -19.86 -9.02
CA GLN A 48 -32.80 -20.10 -9.99
C GLN A 48 -32.70 -19.22 -11.24
N LYS A 49 -31.99 -18.08 -11.15
CA LYS A 49 -31.70 -17.19 -12.29
C LYS A 49 -30.33 -17.48 -12.94
N GLY A 50 -29.68 -18.57 -12.58
CA GLY A 50 -28.37 -18.97 -13.13
C GLY A 50 -27.18 -18.21 -12.55
N GLY A 51 -27.36 -17.43 -11.48
CA GLY A 51 -26.30 -16.67 -10.82
C GLY A 51 -25.73 -17.37 -9.59
N ARG A 52 -24.62 -16.82 -9.08
CA ARG A 52 -24.07 -17.15 -7.75
C ARG A 52 -24.18 -15.90 -6.88
N MET A 53 -24.72 -16.06 -5.68
CA MET A 53 -24.78 -14.99 -4.69
C MET A 53 -23.38 -14.70 -4.13
N MET A 54 -23.09 -13.42 -3.86
CA MET A 54 -21.93 -12.98 -3.09
C MET A 54 -22.38 -12.03 -1.97
N GLY A 55 -21.69 -12.04 -0.86
CA GLY A 55 -21.89 -11.08 0.23
C GLY A 55 -20.64 -10.90 1.08
N TRP A 56 -20.67 -9.88 1.94
CA TRP A 56 -19.60 -9.67 2.91
C TRP A 56 -19.52 -10.82 3.91
N ASN A 57 -18.39 -10.99 4.57
CA ASN A 57 -18.14 -12.21 5.37
C ASN A 57 -19.09 -12.43 6.56
N GLU A 58 -19.88 -11.46 6.96
CA GLU A 58 -20.94 -11.62 7.96
C GLU A 58 -22.03 -12.61 7.50
N ILE A 59 -22.23 -12.77 6.18
CA ILE A 59 -23.18 -13.77 5.66
C ILE A 59 -22.80 -15.22 6.06
N TYR A 60 -21.56 -15.45 6.47
CA TYR A 60 -21.12 -16.76 6.98
C TYR A 60 -21.65 -17.06 8.40
N GLY A 61 -22.39 -16.11 8.99
CA GLY A 61 -23.12 -16.31 10.24
C GLY A 61 -22.29 -16.13 11.50
N HIS A 62 -21.23 -15.29 11.44
CA HIS A 62 -20.42 -14.91 12.59
C HIS A 62 -20.59 -13.43 12.91
N ASP A 63 -20.65 -13.10 14.19
CA ASP A 63 -20.64 -11.72 14.68
C ASP A 63 -19.22 -11.14 14.56
N VAL A 64 -18.96 -10.42 13.47
CA VAL A 64 -17.66 -9.82 13.14
C VAL A 64 -17.48 -8.46 13.83
N ASN A 65 -18.57 -7.77 14.11
CA ASN A 65 -18.58 -6.40 14.59
C ASN A 65 -19.02 -6.25 16.06
N GLY A 66 -19.42 -7.35 16.73
CA GLY A 66 -19.95 -7.31 18.09
C GLY A 66 -21.36 -6.74 18.17
N ASP A 67 -22.18 -6.97 17.14
CA ASP A 67 -23.54 -6.42 17.01
C ASP A 67 -24.61 -7.22 17.77
N GLY A 68 -24.21 -8.19 18.60
CA GLY A 68 -25.08 -8.97 19.48
C GLY A 68 -25.92 -10.05 18.80
N GLY A 69 -25.65 -10.33 17.51
CA GLY A 69 -26.39 -11.32 16.72
C GLY A 69 -26.11 -12.78 17.07
N GLY A 70 -24.97 -13.02 17.72
CA GLY A 70 -24.49 -14.36 18.02
C GLY A 70 -24.00 -15.10 16.79
N LYS A 71 -23.98 -16.43 16.86
CA LYS A 71 -23.61 -17.31 15.74
C LYS A 71 -24.86 -18.00 15.20
N ALA A 72 -25.04 -18.02 13.90
CA ALA A 72 -26.12 -18.74 13.27
C ALA A 72 -25.98 -20.26 13.50
N GLY A 73 -27.11 -20.91 13.80
CA GLY A 73 -27.18 -22.37 13.92
C GLY A 73 -27.21 -23.08 12.56
N ALA A 74 -27.82 -22.45 11.56
CA ALA A 74 -27.82 -22.96 10.18
C ALA A 74 -26.54 -22.59 9.44
N LYS A 75 -26.15 -23.41 8.47
CA LYS A 75 -25.00 -23.12 7.58
C LYS A 75 -25.43 -22.31 6.37
N LEU A 76 -24.53 -21.48 5.88
CA LEU A 76 -24.67 -20.77 4.61
C LEU A 76 -24.66 -21.78 3.45
N ASP A 77 -25.47 -21.52 2.44
CA ASP A 77 -25.43 -22.26 1.17
C ASP A 77 -24.04 -22.18 0.53
N THR A 78 -23.43 -23.34 0.28
CA THR A 78 -22.05 -23.43 -0.25
C THR A 78 -21.89 -22.85 -1.65
N ASN A 79 -22.98 -22.61 -2.39
CA ASN A 79 -22.94 -21.90 -3.65
C ASN A 79 -22.61 -20.38 -3.48
N ALA A 80 -22.81 -19.83 -2.27
CA ALA A 80 -22.48 -18.44 -1.98
C ALA A 80 -20.97 -18.20 -1.98
N VAL A 81 -20.55 -17.06 -2.54
CA VAL A 81 -19.20 -16.54 -2.50
C VAL A 81 -19.08 -15.54 -1.34
N ILE A 82 -18.04 -15.65 -0.55
CA ILE A 82 -17.80 -14.79 0.61
C ILE A 82 -16.73 -13.76 0.26
N GLN A 83 -17.05 -12.47 0.37
CA GLN A 83 -16.07 -11.40 0.28
C GLN A 83 -15.59 -11.06 1.69
N PHE A 84 -14.35 -11.46 2.01
CA PHE A 84 -13.76 -11.26 3.33
C PHE A 84 -13.14 -9.89 3.43
N TRP A 85 -13.71 -9.02 4.28
CA TRP A 85 -13.22 -7.65 4.45
C TRP A 85 -12.71 -7.35 5.86
N LYS A 86 -13.19 -8.04 6.88
CA LYS A 86 -12.89 -7.72 8.29
C LYS A 86 -12.86 -8.96 9.18
N GLY A 87 -12.13 -8.88 10.28
CA GLY A 87 -12.07 -9.91 11.31
C GLY A 87 -10.84 -10.80 11.21
N ASN A 88 -10.86 -11.88 11.97
CA ASN A 88 -9.76 -12.84 11.98
C ASN A 88 -9.78 -13.68 10.69
N THR A 89 -8.63 -13.80 10.04
CA THR A 89 -8.47 -14.58 8.81
C THR A 89 -8.80 -16.07 8.97
N SER A 90 -8.85 -16.58 10.20
CA SER A 90 -9.36 -17.93 10.46
C SER A 90 -10.81 -18.13 10.00
N LEU A 91 -11.63 -17.08 10.03
CA LEU A 91 -13.02 -17.12 9.53
C LEU A 91 -13.04 -17.44 8.03
N ALA A 92 -12.22 -16.70 7.25
CA ALA A 92 -12.08 -16.94 5.81
C ALA A 92 -11.56 -18.35 5.53
N LYS A 93 -10.52 -18.80 6.25
CA LYS A 93 -9.97 -20.16 6.10
C LYS A 93 -10.99 -21.25 6.45
N ASN A 94 -11.79 -21.06 7.48
CA ASN A 94 -12.86 -21.99 7.85
C ASN A 94 -13.96 -22.03 6.78
N ALA A 95 -14.38 -20.89 6.27
CA ALA A 95 -15.36 -20.82 5.18
C ALA A 95 -14.85 -21.55 3.92
N ILE A 96 -13.57 -21.40 3.59
CA ILE A 96 -12.92 -22.12 2.49
C ILE A 96 -12.95 -23.64 2.72
N ARG A 97 -12.60 -24.10 3.93
CA ARG A 97 -12.65 -25.55 4.30
C ARG A 97 -14.07 -26.09 4.29
N ASP A 98 -15.07 -25.26 4.63
CA ASP A 98 -16.48 -25.60 4.54
C ASP A 98 -17.02 -25.62 3.09
N GLY A 99 -16.18 -25.30 2.10
CA GLY A 99 -16.50 -25.43 0.68
C GLY A 99 -16.85 -24.13 -0.04
N HIS A 100 -16.79 -22.98 0.62
CA HIS A 100 -17.06 -21.69 -0.02
C HIS A 100 -15.88 -21.20 -0.85
N ASP A 101 -16.16 -20.48 -1.93
CA ASP A 101 -15.21 -19.62 -2.59
C ASP A 101 -15.11 -18.29 -1.87
N VAL A 102 -13.90 -17.72 -1.75
CA VAL A 102 -13.64 -16.50 -1.02
C VAL A 102 -12.87 -15.48 -1.88
N ILE A 103 -13.26 -14.22 -1.79
CA ILE A 103 -12.50 -13.07 -2.31
C ILE A 103 -11.86 -12.36 -1.11
N ASN A 104 -10.53 -12.17 -1.15
CA ASN A 104 -9.83 -11.48 -0.08
C ASN A 104 -9.85 -9.96 -0.30
N SER A 105 -10.58 -9.26 0.55
CA SER A 105 -10.77 -7.80 0.51
C SER A 105 -10.44 -7.16 1.85
N LEU A 106 -9.46 -7.72 2.59
CA LEU A 106 -9.14 -7.28 3.95
C LEU A 106 -8.88 -5.77 4.01
N HIS A 107 -9.77 -5.02 4.66
CA HIS A 107 -9.83 -3.57 4.63
C HIS A 107 -8.51 -2.89 4.99
N THR A 108 -7.76 -3.43 5.94
CA THR A 108 -6.47 -2.88 6.37
C THR A 108 -5.39 -2.93 5.30
N SER A 109 -5.64 -3.63 4.19
CA SER A 109 -4.68 -3.83 3.10
C SER A 109 -5.20 -3.44 1.73
N THR A 110 -6.52 -3.45 1.51
CA THR A 110 -7.11 -3.30 0.16
C THR A 110 -8.04 -2.09 -0.01
N TYR A 111 -8.44 -1.40 1.07
CA TYR A 111 -9.35 -0.26 0.97
C TYR A 111 -8.63 0.99 0.48
N LEU A 112 -9.02 1.45 -0.72
CA LEU A 112 -8.39 2.58 -1.41
C LEU A 112 -8.84 3.95 -0.88
N ASP A 113 -9.92 4.02 -0.13
CA ASP A 113 -10.36 5.21 0.61
C ASP A 113 -9.45 5.53 1.80
N TYR A 114 -8.69 4.55 2.31
CA TYR A 114 -7.67 4.78 3.33
C TYR A 114 -6.50 5.60 2.77
N SER A 115 -5.87 6.39 3.65
CA SER A 115 -4.74 7.22 3.26
C SER A 115 -3.54 6.40 2.77
N TYR A 116 -2.67 7.02 1.97
CA TYR A 116 -1.38 6.42 1.59
C TYR A 116 -0.45 6.20 2.79
N GLY A 117 -0.66 6.88 3.91
CA GLY A 117 0.04 6.59 5.17
C GLY A 117 -0.36 5.23 5.77
N SER A 118 -1.63 4.86 5.65
CA SER A 118 -2.15 3.58 6.16
C SER A 118 -1.90 2.41 5.20
N ILE A 119 -2.09 2.66 3.89
CA ILE A 119 -1.86 1.67 2.83
C ILE A 119 -0.93 2.29 1.76
N PRO A 120 0.39 2.31 2.03
CA PRO A 120 1.37 2.74 1.03
C PRO A 120 1.37 1.84 -0.21
N LEU A 121 1.87 2.34 -1.33
CA LEU A 121 1.95 1.60 -2.59
C LEU A 121 2.66 0.24 -2.44
N GLN A 122 3.76 0.21 -1.69
CA GLN A 122 4.51 -1.02 -1.43
C GLN A 122 3.68 -2.05 -0.65
N LYS A 123 2.89 -1.60 0.34
CA LYS A 123 1.98 -2.49 1.09
C LYS A 123 0.88 -3.04 0.19
N ALA A 124 0.30 -2.20 -0.68
CA ALA A 124 -0.70 -2.65 -1.66
C ALA A 124 -0.12 -3.70 -2.63
N TYR A 125 1.08 -3.47 -3.16
CA TYR A 125 1.78 -4.43 -4.02
C TYR A 125 2.22 -5.71 -3.28
N GLY A 126 2.57 -5.61 -2.01
CA GLY A 126 2.95 -6.73 -1.15
C GLY A 126 1.77 -7.58 -0.68
N PHE A 127 0.53 -7.15 -0.98
CA PHE A 127 -0.66 -7.91 -0.58
C PHE A 127 -0.64 -9.31 -1.21
N GLU A 128 -1.07 -10.33 -0.44
CA GLU A 128 -1.19 -11.70 -0.89
C GLU A 128 -2.66 -12.13 -0.78
N PRO A 129 -3.32 -12.44 -1.91
CA PRO A 129 -4.72 -12.85 -1.90
C PRO A 129 -4.96 -14.16 -1.15
N VAL A 130 -4.02 -15.10 -1.23
CA VAL A 130 -4.09 -16.37 -0.49
C VAL A 130 -3.76 -16.13 0.97
N PHE A 131 -4.62 -16.60 1.86
CA PHE A 131 -4.46 -16.39 3.31
C PHE A 131 -3.25 -17.17 3.85
N PRO A 132 -2.37 -16.54 4.65
CA PRO A 132 -1.23 -17.21 5.25
C PRO A 132 -1.65 -18.45 6.04
N GLY A 133 -0.98 -19.58 5.79
CA GLY A 133 -1.25 -20.85 6.43
C GLY A 133 -2.55 -21.55 5.98
N LEU A 134 -3.11 -21.16 4.83
CA LEU A 134 -4.13 -21.94 4.13
C LEU A 134 -3.43 -23.08 3.37
N GLU A 135 -3.94 -24.30 3.50
CA GLU A 135 -3.40 -25.49 2.84
C GLU A 135 -3.54 -25.39 1.31
N GLU A 136 -2.54 -25.85 0.57
CA GLU A 136 -2.42 -25.68 -0.88
C GLU A 136 -3.64 -26.23 -1.65
N GLN A 137 -4.19 -27.34 -1.20
CA GLN A 137 -5.39 -27.95 -1.80
C GLN A 137 -6.62 -27.03 -1.84
N TYR A 138 -6.63 -25.99 -1.01
CA TYR A 138 -7.72 -25.02 -0.92
C TYR A 138 -7.43 -23.69 -1.65
N HIS A 139 -6.21 -23.48 -2.16
CA HIS A 139 -5.85 -22.21 -2.79
C HIS A 139 -6.75 -21.83 -3.96
N SER A 140 -7.25 -22.81 -4.73
CA SER A 140 -8.17 -22.59 -5.86
C SER A 140 -9.52 -21.99 -5.45
N ARG A 141 -9.89 -22.07 -4.17
CA ARG A 141 -11.11 -21.46 -3.64
C ARG A 141 -10.94 -19.99 -3.29
N VAL A 142 -9.70 -19.49 -3.21
CA VAL A 142 -9.43 -18.05 -3.15
C VAL A 142 -9.52 -17.51 -4.58
N ARG A 143 -10.63 -16.83 -4.90
CA ARG A 143 -10.95 -16.42 -6.28
C ARG A 143 -10.25 -15.12 -6.68
N GLY A 144 -9.48 -14.54 -5.78
CA GLY A 144 -8.69 -13.33 -6.01
C GLY A 144 -8.84 -12.32 -4.88
N LEU A 145 -8.63 -11.07 -5.23
CA LEU A 145 -8.75 -9.93 -4.31
C LEU A 145 -9.84 -8.95 -4.75
N GLY A 146 -10.31 -8.15 -3.79
CA GLY A 146 -11.12 -6.97 -4.05
C GLY A 146 -10.48 -5.74 -3.44
N ALA A 147 -10.46 -4.63 -4.18
CA ALA A 147 -10.00 -3.34 -3.70
C ALA A 147 -11.19 -2.36 -3.71
N GLN A 148 -11.63 -1.94 -2.53
CA GLN A 148 -12.82 -1.12 -2.36
C GLN A 148 -12.48 0.37 -2.30
N VAL A 149 -13.40 1.19 -2.79
CA VAL A 149 -13.37 2.66 -2.67
C VAL A 149 -14.71 3.12 -2.10
N TRP A 150 -14.72 3.48 -0.83
CA TRP A 150 -15.92 4.02 -0.17
C TRP A 150 -15.91 5.55 -0.29
N THR A 151 -17.08 6.11 -0.58
CA THR A 151 -17.19 7.53 -0.97
C THR A 151 -17.52 8.49 0.16
N GLU A 152 -17.63 8.01 1.41
CA GLU A 152 -17.87 8.87 2.57
C GLU A 152 -16.84 10.00 2.72
N TRP A 153 -15.57 9.73 2.32
CA TRP A 153 -14.46 10.68 2.42
C TRP A 153 -13.92 11.11 1.05
N ILE A 154 -14.65 10.78 -0.03
CA ILE A 154 -14.26 11.06 -1.42
C ILE A 154 -15.35 11.91 -2.07
N SER A 155 -15.18 13.22 -1.99
CA SER A 155 -16.17 14.21 -2.42
C SER A 155 -16.08 14.61 -3.89
N THR A 156 -14.96 14.31 -4.58
CA THR A 156 -14.74 14.73 -5.98
C THR A 156 -14.11 13.60 -6.81
N PRO A 157 -14.29 13.62 -8.15
CA PRO A 157 -13.60 12.69 -9.05
C PRO A 157 -12.08 12.75 -8.95
N GLU A 158 -11.50 13.94 -8.75
CA GLU A 158 -10.05 14.11 -8.59
C GLU A 158 -9.56 13.41 -7.32
N ARG A 159 -10.34 13.52 -6.23
CA ARG A 159 -10.03 12.81 -4.98
C ARG A 159 -10.13 11.30 -5.17
N LEU A 160 -11.10 10.80 -5.92
CA LEU A 160 -11.25 9.40 -6.29
C LEU A 160 -10.01 8.92 -7.06
N HIS A 161 -9.60 9.66 -8.10
CA HIS A 161 -8.42 9.33 -8.89
C HIS A 161 -7.15 9.28 -8.01
N TYR A 162 -6.97 10.29 -7.15
CA TYR A 162 -5.83 10.35 -6.23
C TYR A 162 -5.80 9.13 -5.28
N GLN A 163 -6.93 8.78 -4.69
CA GLN A 163 -7.01 7.66 -3.76
C GLN A 163 -6.84 6.30 -4.46
N ALA A 164 -7.42 6.13 -5.65
CA ALA A 164 -7.38 4.87 -6.37
C ALA A 164 -6.01 4.62 -7.02
N PHE A 165 -5.45 5.61 -7.71
CA PHE A 165 -4.23 5.43 -8.50
C PHE A 165 -3.01 6.06 -7.83
N PRO A 166 -1.87 5.33 -7.80
CA PRO A 166 -1.52 4.11 -8.52
C PRO A 166 -1.80 2.78 -7.79
N ARG A 167 -2.43 2.77 -6.59
CA ARG A 167 -2.66 1.52 -5.82
C ARG A 167 -3.51 0.51 -6.58
N ALA A 168 -4.48 0.96 -7.37
CA ALA A 168 -5.27 0.08 -8.24
C ALA A 168 -4.39 -0.66 -9.27
N CYS A 169 -3.35 -0.01 -9.79
CA CYS A 169 -2.37 -0.67 -10.66
C CYS A 169 -1.60 -1.77 -9.91
N ALA A 170 -1.23 -1.52 -8.65
CA ALA A 170 -0.58 -2.52 -7.80
C ALA A 170 -1.48 -3.73 -7.56
N PHE A 171 -2.75 -3.51 -7.21
CA PHE A 171 -3.71 -4.61 -7.01
C PHE A 171 -4.01 -5.37 -8.29
N ALA A 172 -4.07 -4.69 -9.45
CA ALA A 172 -4.21 -5.37 -10.73
C ALA A 172 -3.05 -6.33 -10.99
N GLU A 173 -1.80 -5.90 -10.76
CA GLU A 173 -0.64 -6.77 -10.91
C GLU A 173 -0.62 -7.91 -9.89
N VAL A 174 -0.95 -7.63 -8.63
CA VAL A 174 -1.07 -8.66 -7.58
C VAL A 174 -2.08 -9.75 -7.96
N GLY A 175 -3.18 -9.37 -8.59
CA GLY A 175 -4.21 -10.32 -9.04
C GLY A 175 -3.77 -11.19 -10.23
N TRP A 176 -2.84 -10.71 -11.07
CA TRP A 176 -2.38 -11.42 -12.27
C TRP A 176 -1.05 -12.16 -12.10
N THR A 177 -0.22 -11.73 -11.14
CA THR A 177 1.16 -12.20 -11.00
C THR A 177 1.29 -13.20 -9.86
N PRO A 178 1.81 -14.41 -10.11
CA PRO A 178 2.13 -15.35 -9.04
C PRO A 178 3.06 -14.72 -8.00
N ALA A 179 2.84 -15.02 -6.71
CA ALA A 179 3.57 -14.42 -5.59
C ALA A 179 5.10 -14.43 -5.78
N GLY A 180 5.68 -15.56 -6.20
CA GLY A 180 7.11 -15.71 -6.42
C GLY A 180 7.69 -14.98 -7.63
N LYS A 181 6.83 -14.30 -8.44
CA LYS A 181 7.25 -13.50 -9.60
C LYS A 181 7.00 -12.02 -9.41
N LYS A 182 6.51 -11.58 -8.24
CA LYS A 182 6.30 -10.17 -7.95
C LYS A 182 7.64 -9.47 -7.74
N ASP A 183 7.85 -8.34 -8.43
CA ASP A 183 9.04 -7.50 -8.35
C ASP A 183 8.62 -6.03 -8.23
N PHE A 184 8.68 -5.49 -7.00
CA PHE A 184 8.25 -4.13 -6.73
C PHE A 184 9.14 -3.05 -7.40
N PRO A 185 10.48 -3.16 -7.41
CA PRO A 185 11.34 -2.27 -8.19
C PRO A 185 11.00 -2.23 -9.68
N ASP A 186 10.79 -3.38 -10.32
CA ASP A 186 10.39 -3.44 -11.71
C ASP A 186 8.97 -2.86 -11.92
N PHE A 187 8.03 -3.18 -11.05
CA PHE A 187 6.70 -2.56 -11.06
C PHE A 187 6.77 -1.04 -11.00
N LYS A 188 7.60 -0.45 -10.13
CA LYS A 188 7.79 1.01 -10.05
C LYS A 188 8.30 1.61 -11.36
N LYS A 189 9.27 0.96 -12.04
CA LYS A 189 9.76 1.41 -13.36
C LYS A 189 8.65 1.45 -14.39
N ARG A 190 7.86 0.37 -14.49
CA ARG A 190 6.74 0.28 -15.42
C ARG A 190 5.64 1.28 -15.06
N LEU A 191 5.38 1.47 -13.79
CA LEU A 191 4.39 2.44 -13.29
C LEU A 191 4.77 3.87 -13.64
N LYS A 192 6.08 4.23 -13.56
CA LYS A 192 6.58 5.54 -13.99
C LYS A 192 6.28 5.78 -15.49
N ALA A 193 6.56 4.81 -16.34
CA ALA A 193 6.22 4.91 -17.77
C ALA A 193 4.69 4.95 -18.00
N TYR A 194 3.92 4.19 -17.20
CA TYR A 194 2.45 4.19 -17.27
C TYR A 194 1.82 5.50 -16.80
N SER A 195 2.52 6.26 -15.95
CA SER A 195 2.03 7.56 -15.47
C SER A 195 1.75 8.56 -16.60
N GLU A 196 2.53 8.52 -17.68
CA GLU A 196 2.30 9.33 -18.87
C GLU A 196 0.94 9.00 -19.54
N ARG A 197 0.57 7.72 -19.55
CA ARG A 197 -0.75 7.29 -20.04
C ARG A 197 -1.87 7.78 -19.13
N MET A 198 -1.68 7.71 -17.83
CA MET A 198 -2.67 8.23 -16.86
C MET A 198 -2.87 9.73 -17.06
N ASP A 199 -1.81 10.48 -17.39
CA ASP A 199 -1.90 11.90 -17.73
C ASP A 199 -2.71 12.16 -18.99
N LEU A 200 -2.44 11.43 -20.04
CA LEU A 200 -3.19 11.54 -21.30
C LEU A 200 -4.67 11.18 -21.13
N MET A 201 -4.99 10.27 -20.21
CA MET A 201 -6.35 9.89 -19.82
C MET A 201 -7.01 10.91 -18.86
N GLY A 202 -6.31 11.94 -18.43
CA GLY A 202 -6.81 12.93 -17.46
C GLY A 202 -6.95 12.43 -16.04
N ILE A 203 -6.33 11.30 -15.68
CA ILE A 203 -6.38 10.71 -14.34
C ILE A 203 -5.52 11.53 -13.37
N LYS A 204 -6.13 12.07 -12.32
CA LYS A 204 -5.47 12.89 -11.28
C LYS A 204 -4.87 12.00 -10.18
N PHE A 205 -3.97 11.10 -10.57
CA PHE A 205 -3.36 10.13 -9.67
C PHE A 205 -2.39 10.75 -8.64
N ALA A 206 -2.01 10.01 -7.61
CA ALA A 206 -1.04 10.42 -6.59
C ALA A 206 0.40 10.40 -7.14
N ARG A 207 0.82 11.45 -7.84
CA ARG A 207 2.14 11.58 -8.47
C ARG A 207 3.28 11.43 -7.47
N ASN A 208 3.12 12.04 -6.29
CA ASN A 208 4.09 11.98 -5.21
C ASN A 208 4.41 10.55 -4.76
N VAL A 209 3.48 9.61 -4.96
CA VAL A 209 3.68 8.19 -4.61
C VAL A 209 4.54 7.47 -5.65
N ILE A 210 4.36 7.81 -6.95
CA ILE A 210 5.16 7.23 -8.04
C ILE A 210 6.60 7.76 -7.99
N SER A 211 6.76 9.04 -7.72
CA SER A 211 8.06 9.70 -7.59
C SER A 211 8.72 9.47 -6.23
N GLN A 212 8.07 8.76 -5.32
CA GLN A 212 8.64 8.50 -4.01
C GLN A 212 9.86 7.59 -4.12
N ILE A 213 11.01 8.19 -3.87
CA ILE A 213 12.29 7.49 -3.84
C ILE A 213 12.42 6.73 -2.51
N ASP A 214 12.75 5.45 -2.57
CA ASP A 214 13.01 4.60 -1.40
C ASP A 214 14.32 3.82 -1.54
N LYS A 215 14.70 3.08 -0.50
CA LYS A 215 15.96 2.32 -0.48
C LYS A 215 16.10 1.27 -1.58
N SER A 216 14.99 0.71 -2.05
CA SER A 216 15.03 -0.33 -3.10
C SER A 216 15.48 0.24 -4.46
N ASP A 217 15.30 1.54 -4.68
CA ASP A 217 15.76 2.20 -5.90
C ASP A 217 17.31 2.27 -5.98
N PHE A 218 18.00 2.07 -4.86
CA PHE A 218 19.46 2.22 -4.73
C PHE A 218 20.18 0.91 -4.43
N PHE A 219 19.57 -0.25 -4.68
CA PHE A 219 20.17 -1.56 -4.37
C PHE A 219 21.55 -1.74 -4.99
N ASN A 220 21.76 -1.25 -6.23
CA ASN A 220 23.02 -1.31 -6.96
C ASN A 220 23.76 0.04 -7.01
N THR A 221 23.28 1.07 -6.32
CA THR A 221 23.89 2.41 -6.34
C THR A 221 24.90 2.56 -5.21
N PRO A 222 26.14 3.02 -5.50
CA PRO A 222 27.14 3.23 -4.48
C PRO A 222 26.65 4.14 -3.34
N ARG A 223 26.80 3.66 -2.12
CA ARG A 223 26.60 4.45 -0.91
C ARG A 223 27.90 5.17 -0.57
N ILE A 224 27.85 6.49 -0.52
CA ILE A 224 29.04 7.32 -0.24
C ILE A 224 29.13 7.80 1.19
N GLY A 225 28.03 7.73 1.96
CA GLY A 225 28.02 8.13 3.35
C GLY A 225 26.65 8.04 4.01
N THR A 226 26.59 8.50 5.26
CA THR A 226 25.37 8.61 6.07
C THR A 226 25.38 9.87 6.89
N TRP A 227 24.19 10.31 7.30
CA TRP A 227 24.07 11.22 8.43
C TRP A 227 23.39 10.54 9.61
N THR A 228 23.70 11.04 10.78
CA THR A 228 23.18 10.57 12.07
C THR A 228 23.01 11.79 12.99
N PRO A 229 22.33 11.68 14.13
CA PRO A 229 22.26 12.75 15.14
C PRO A 229 23.61 13.35 15.51
N ALA A 230 24.65 12.52 15.57
CA ALA A 230 26.00 12.98 15.90
C ALA A 230 26.64 13.84 14.80
N THR A 231 26.34 13.56 13.53
CA THR A 231 26.89 14.32 12.39
C THR A 231 26.09 15.58 12.07
N LEU A 232 24.82 15.65 12.46
CA LEU A 232 23.97 16.83 12.28
C LEU A 232 24.32 18.01 13.21
N THR A 233 25.42 17.92 13.94
CA THR A 233 26.01 19.05 14.70
C THR A 233 26.74 20.04 13.79
N ARG A 234 26.99 19.68 12.54
CA ARG A 234 27.59 20.50 11.49
C ARG A 234 26.66 20.57 10.29
N GLU A 235 26.75 21.66 9.52
CA GLU A 235 25.92 21.86 8.32
C GLU A 235 26.59 21.34 7.05
N GLU A 236 27.92 21.33 6.94
CA GLU A 236 28.64 20.82 5.77
C GLU A 236 29.15 19.40 6.01
N HIS A 237 28.85 18.53 5.06
CA HIS A 237 29.23 17.12 5.05
C HIS A 237 30.02 16.80 3.78
N SER A 238 31.14 16.11 3.92
CA SER A 238 32.04 15.77 2.81
C SER A 238 32.12 14.26 2.62
N PHE A 239 32.06 13.80 1.35
CA PHE A 239 32.07 12.41 0.96
C PHE A 239 33.08 12.21 -0.17
N ASP A 240 34.04 11.30 0.00
CA ASP A 240 35.00 10.94 -1.04
C ASP A 240 34.31 10.11 -2.13
N VAL A 241 34.40 10.59 -3.38
CA VAL A 241 33.85 9.92 -4.57
C VAL A 241 34.94 9.68 -5.64
N THR A 242 36.20 9.81 -5.28
CA THR A 242 37.36 9.69 -6.21
C THR A 242 37.31 8.41 -7.04
N LYS A 243 36.95 7.29 -6.42
CA LYS A 243 36.90 5.99 -7.10
C LYS A 243 35.64 5.82 -7.97
N LEU A 244 34.65 6.70 -7.83
CA LEU A 244 33.36 6.61 -8.50
C LEU A 244 33.27 7.53 -9.73
N VAL A 245 33.95 8.66 -9.74
CA VAL A 245 34.02 9.58 -10.89
C VAL A 245 34.98 9.02 -11.93
N LYS A 246 34.48 8.18 -12.85
CA LYS A 246 35.25 7.51 -13.90
C LYS A 246 35.01 8.06 -15.30
N ALA A 247 33.98 8.90 -15.46
CA ALA A 247 33.60 9.55 -16.71
C ALA A 247 33.08 10.98 -16.42
N SER A 248 33.17 11.82 -17.43
CA SER A 248 32.49 13.11 -17.41
C SER A 248 30.98 12.94 -17.58
N GLY A 249 30.22 13.96 -17.20
CA GLY A 249 28.77 14.00 -17.39
C GLY A 249 27.96 14.10 -16.09
N LYS A 250 26.69 13.77 -16.19
CA LYS A 250 25.73 13.92 -15.09
C LYS A 250 25.86 12.80 -14.07
N HIS A 251 26.16 13.19 -12.83
CA HIS A 251 26.14 12.31 -11.66
C HIS A 251 25.00 12.78 -10.76
N THR A 252 24.30 11.85 -10.13
CA THR A 252 23.20 12.19 -9.21
C THR A 252 23.56 11.85 -7.78
N VAL A 253 23.41 12.83 -6.89
CA VAL A 253 23.55 12.62 -5.44
C VAL A 253 22.17 12.59 -4.82
N THR A 254 21.84 11.51 -4.11
CA THR A 254 20.56 11.37 -3.42
C THR A 254 20.78 11.31 -1.92
N LEU A 255 20.09 12.20 -1.18
CA LEU A 255 20.09 12.22 0.29
C LEU A 255 18.80 11.55 0.77
N LEU A 256 18.85 10.28 1.11
CA LEU A 256 17.68 9.47 1.44
C LEU A 256 17.55 9.27 2.96
N TYR A 257 16.45 9.81 3.52
CA TYR A 257 16.07 9.61 4.92
C TYR A 257 15.77 8.14 5.24
N ASP A 258 16.22 7.69 6.41
CA ASP A 258 16.03 6.34 6.93
C ASP A 258 15.04 6.29 8.09
N LYS A 259 15.25 7.13 9.10
CA LYS A 259 14.43 7.18 10.33
C LYS A 259 14.70 8.45 11.16
N GLY A 260 13.81 8.72 12.12
CA GLY A 260 13.84 9.84 13.06
C GLY A 260 12.49 10.55 13.11
N ALA A 261 12.27 11.44 14.05
CA ALA A 261 11.07 12.28 14.11
C ALA A 261 11.19 13.52 13.19
N HIS A 262 12.42 13.99 12.97
CA HIS A 262 12.70 15.20 12.18
C HIS A 262 13.31 14.84 10.83
N ALA A 263 13.14 15.76 9.87
CA ALA A 263 13.78 15.68 8.55
C ALA A 263 15.15 16.41 8.57
N ILE A 264 15.82 16.40 7.42
CA ILE A 264 16.88 17.37 7.11
C ILE A 264 16.38 18.36 6.06
N GLU A 265 16.79 19.63 6.18
CA GLU A 265 16.71 20.65 5.14
C GLU A 265 18.03 20.69 4.40
N ILE A 266 17.98 20.57 3.06
CA ILE A 266 19.16 20.54 2.21
C ILE A 266 19.24 21.85 1.45
N GLU A 267 20.37 22.54 1.56
CA GLU A 267 20.62 23.82 0.89
C GLU A 267 21.30 23.64 -0.47
N SER A 268 22.31 22.79 -0.53
CA SER A 268 23.07 22.58 -1.77
C SER A 268 23.93 21.30 -1.71
N VAL A 269 24.27 20.80 -2.90
CA VAL A 269 25.27 19.75 -3.08
C VAL A 269 26.25 20.19 -4.17
N ALA A 270 27.55 20.01 -3.94
CA ALA A 270 28.59 20.41 -4.88
C ALA A 270 29.67 19.32 -5.05
N LEU A 271 30.24 19.26 -6.24
CA LEU A 271 31.39 18.41 -6.57
C LEU A 271 32.66 19.25 -6.59
N TYR A 272 33.68 18.76 -5.94
CA TYR A 272 35.01 19.36 -5.89
C TYR A 272 36.04 18.44 -6.54
N GLU A 273 36.91 19.00 -7.37
CA GLU A 273 38.14 18.38 -7.88
C GLU A 273 39.35 19.04 -7.21
N ASN A 274 40.18 18.30 -6.49
CA ASN A 274 41.36 18.83 -5.79
C ASN A 274 41.04 20.13 -4.99
N SER A 275 39.98 20.14 -4.23
CA SER A 275 39.50 21.28 -3.43
C SER A 275 38.92 22.44 -4.23
N ARG A 276 38.88 22.38 -5.57
CA ARG A 276 38.19 23.38 -6.42
C ARG A 276 36.79 22.90 -6.75
N GLU A 277 35.78 23.74 -6.52
CA GLU A 277 34.41 23.45 -6.94
C GLU A 277 34.31 23.41 -8.46
N VAL A 278 33.77 22.31 -9.00
CA VAL A 278 33.59 22.07 -10.44
C VAL A 278 32.13 21.98 -10.86
N SER A 279 31.22 21.68 -9.91
CA SER A 279 29.80 21.67 -10.16
C SER A 279 29.02 21.88 -8.85
N ARG A 280 27.89 22.59 -8.94
CA ARG A 280 26.96 22.80 -7.80
C ARG A 280 25.54 22.71 -8.26
N ASP A 281 24.69 22.11 -7.42
CA ASP A 281 23.26 22.17 -7.48
C ASP A 281 22.76 22.73 -6.14
N ALA A 282 22.09 23.90 -6.20
CA ALA A 282 21.71 24.69 -5.04
C ALA A 282 20.19 24.83 -4.89
N HIS A 283 19.41 23.90 -5.43
CA HIS A 283 17.99 23.90 -5.14
C HIS A 283 17.72 23.44 -3.70
N ALA A 284 16.70 24.05 -3.06
CA ALA A 284 16.28 23.63 -1.74
C ALA A 284 15.60 22.25 -1.78
N GLY A 285 15.93 21.39 -0.82
CA GLY A 285 15.32 20.06 -0.68
C GLY A 285 15.05 19.71 0.77
N ARG A 286 14.23 18.69 0.97
CA ARG A 286 13.87 18.16 2.29
C ARG A 286 13.84 16.65 2.27
N SER A 287 14.58 16.00 3.17
CA SER A 287 14.59 14.55 3.30
C SER A 287 14.15 14.13 4.70
N GLY A 288 12.97 13.53 4.78
CA GLY A 288 12.30 13.07 6.00
C GLY A 288 11.30 11.97 5.68
N ALA A 289 10.35 11.74 6.57
CA ALA A 289 9.20 10.86 6.28
C ALA A 289 8.46 11.31 5.00
N TYR A 290 8.39 12.61 4.77
CA TYR A 290 8.03 13.23 3.49
C TYR A 290 9.32 13.74 2.82
N LYS A 291 9.49 13.40 1.52
CA LYS A 291 10.69 13.70 0.72
C LYS A 291 10.35 14.69 -0.38
N GLU A 292 11.18 15.74 -0.52
CA GLU A 292 11.02 16.76 -1.54
C GLU A 292 12.39 17.16 -2.08
N ASN A 293 12.57 17.09 -3.41
CA ASN A 293 13.78 17.51 -4.12
C ASN A 293 15.08 16.99 -3.49
N ILE A 294 15.16 15.67 -3.22
CA ILE A 294 16.29 15.04 -2.55
C ILE A 294 17.41 14.57 -3.49
N GLN A 295 17.26 14.76 -4.80
CA GLN A 295 18.23 14.37 -5.83
C GLN A 295 18.89 15.61 -6.43
N TYR A 296 20.20 15.66 -6.42
CA TYR A 296 21.04 16.76 -6.87
C TYR A 296 21.90 16.32 -8.05
N ILE A 297 21.91 17.10 -9.13
CA ILE A 297 22.62 16.78 -10.36
C ILE A 297 23.93 17.55 -10.41
N LEU A 298 25.05 16.81 -10.48
CA LEU A 298 26.39 17.34 -10.57
C LEU A 298 27.02 16.95 -11.93
N ASN A 299 27.60 17.92 -12.63
CA ASN A 299 28.27 17.68 -13.90
C ASN A 299 29.79 17.55 -13.64
N ALA A 300 30.30 16.32 -13.67
CA ALA A 300 31.72 16.07 -13.53
C ALA A 300 32.47 16.41 -14.82
N PRO A 301 33.66 17.06 -14.75
CA PRO A 301 34.55 17.20 -15.89
C PRO A 301 35.18 15.85 -16.27
N GLU A 302 35.91 15.80 -17.38
CA GLU A 302 36.75 14.62 -17.70
C GLU A 302 37.69 14.31 -16.53
N PRO A 303 37.67 13.05 -16.02
CA PRO A 303 38.50 12.67 -14.88
C PRO A 303 39.98 12.78 -15.21
N ARG A 304 40.76 13.37 -14.31
CA ARG A 304 42.19 13.56 -14.45
C ARG A 304 42.93 12.54 -13.61
N GLN A 305 44.02 12.00 -14.15
CA GLN A 305 44.87 11.06 -13.42
C GLN A 305 45.44 11.75 -12.15
N GLY A 306 45.24 11.10 -10.99
CA GLY A 306 45.71 11.61 -9.70
C GLY A 306 44.82 12.69 -9.06
N ALA A 307 43.74 13.11 -9.72
CA ALA A 307 42.78 14.00 -9.11
C ALA A 307 41.96 13.32 -8.03
N THR A 308 41.58 14.07 -7.00
CA THR A 308 40.61 13.64 -5.97
C THR A 308 39.28 14.30 -6.19
N TYR A 309 38.22 13.56 -5.98
CA TYR A 309 36.83 14.06 -6.11
C TYR A 309 36.09 13.94 -4.79
N THR A 310 35.48 15.05 -4.36
CA THR A 310 34.72 15.10 -3.10
C THR A 310 33.34 15.72 -3.36
N VAL A 311 32.28 15.06 -2.92
CA VAL A 311 30.93 15.64 -2.82
C VAL A 311 30.83 16.36 -1.48
N LYS A 312 30.47 17.63 -1.50
CA LYS A 312 30.09 18.38 -0.31
C LYS A 312 28.60 18.66 -0.35
N ALA A 313 27.90 18.29 0.70
CA ALA A 313 26.48 18.55 0.87
C ALA A 313 26.26 19.44 2.09
N LYS A 314 25.50 20.53 1.90
CA LYS A 314 25.13 21.45 2.97
C LYS A 314 23.70 21.20 3.38
N PHE A 315 23.49 20.71 4.60
CA PHE A 315 22.18 20.43 5.16
C PHE A 315 22.19 20.45 6.69
N LYS A 316 21.03 20.65 7.30
CA LYS A 316 20.80 20.68 8.75
C LYS A 316 19.51 19.96 9.13
N GLY A 317 19.33 19.65 10.40
CA GLY A 317 18.08 19.12 10.92
C GLY A 317 16.94 20.15 10.90
N ASP A 318 15.76 19.73 10.50
CA ASP A 318 14.52 20.50 10.49
C ASP A 318 13.85 20.43 11.88
N GLY A 319 14.12 21.41 12.72
CA GLY A 319 13.57 21.48 14.07
C GLY A 319 14.15 20.53 15.11
N GLY A 320 14.99 19.57 14.69
CA GLY A 320 15.65 18.59 15.56
C GLY A 320 16.82 17.88 14.88
N ARG A 321 17.52 17.02 15.63
CA ARG A 321 18.75 16.35 15.16
C ARG A 321 18.69 14.84 15.25
N ASP A 322 17.52 14.24 15.35
CA ASP A 322 17.35 12.79 15.50
C ASP A 322 17.25 12.02 14.17
N SER A 323 17.39 12.73 13.04
CA SER A 323 17.33 12.15 11.70
C SER A 323 18.54 11.28 11.38
N HIS A 324 18.27 10.17 10.71
CA HIS A 324 19.25 9.30 10.08
C HIS A 324 18.96 9.15 8.60
N GLY A 325 20.01 8.99 7.80
CA GLY A 325 19.84 8.72 6.39
C GLY A 325 21.13 8.33 5.69
N THR A 326 20.98 8.01 4.42
CA THR A 326 22.03 7.50 3.54
C THR A 326 22.22 8.40 2.34
N VAL A 327 23.46 8.64 1.95
CA VAL A 327 23.82 9.41 0.75
C VAL A 327 24.30 8.43 -0.33
N TYR A 328 23.64 8.48 -1.48
CA TYR A 328 23.95 7.67 -2.65
C TYR A 328 24.54 8.50 -3.77
N PHE A 329 25.38 7.88 -4.59
CA PHE A 329 26.05 8.52 -5.74
C PHE A 329 25.88 7.66 -6.99
N GLU A 330 25.09 8.15 -7.93
CA GLU A 330 24.83 7.49 -9.20
C GLU A 330 25.70 8.10 -10.29
N THR A 331 26.35 7.24 -11.08
CA THR A 331 27.20 7.63 -12.21
C THR A 331 26.44 7.48 -13.53
N PRO A 332 26.84 8.18 -14.61
CA PRO A 332 26.24 8.08 -15.94
C PRO A 332 26.07 6.68 -16.45
#